data_c3851f7c8d3222617bc8924e5da72b52
#
_entry.id   c3851f7c8d3222617bc8924e5da72b52
#
_cell.length_a   1.000
_cell.length_b   1.000
_cell.length_c   1.000
_cell.angle_alpha   90.00
_cell.angle_beta   90.00
_cell.angle_gamma   90.00
#
_symmetry.space_group_name_H-M   'P 1'
#
loop_
_entity.id
_entity.type
_entity.pdbx_description
1 polymer ?
#
loop_
_entity_poly.entity_id
_entity_poly.type
_entity_poly.pdbx_seq_one_letter_code
_entity_poly.pdbx_strand_id
1 'polypeptide(L)'
;MARGVAVGVEPAVAWPRRSRAAVFPRQSGSMLAQRTLTSMTRAVGVGVHGGERVEMTLRPAAPDTGIVFRRTDLPQPVDIEVQPFAVSDTRMATTISPDGNPDAPQVKTIEHLLSACAGLGIDNLRVDITADEVPILDGSAAAFVFLLQSAGIELQDAPKRFMRILKPIEVREGEGASLKWARLEPFEGYKLSFEIEFDHPAVSQTGQRFVFDMASGHYKHEIARARTFGFSKDVDMMRARGLGLGGSMDNAIVVDDSRVLNSGGLRYDDEFVKHKILDAIGDMQVARHPLIAAYSAFKSGHALNNKLLRAVFADKSAYEIVTFDDARQAPAGFADLAPAW
;
A
#
# COMPACT_ATOMS: atom_id res chain seq x y z
N MET A 1 61.72 31.12 14.75
CA MET A 1 61.85 29.69 14.40
C MET A 1 60.54 29.01 14.78
N ALA A 2 59.64 28.88 13.84
CA ALA A 2 58.35 28.16 14.00
C ALA A 2 58.45 26.85 13.23
N ARG A 3 58.34 25.74 13.94
CA ARG A 3 58.31 24.39 13.36
C ARG A 3 56.90 24.08 12.86
N GLY A 4 56.72 23.86 11.57
CA GLY A 4 55.50 23.38 10.98
C GLY A 4 55.26 21.90 11.32
N VAL A 5 54.06 21.59 11.78
CA VAL A 5 53.57 20.22 11.97
C VAL A 5 52.96 19.76 10.65
N ALA A 6 53.52 18.74 10.04
CA ALA A 6 52.96 18.10 8.85
C ALA A 6 51.81 17.16 9.30
N VAL A 7 50.60 17.43 8.82
CA VAL A 7 49.45 16.56 8.98
C VAL A 7 49.55 15.49 7.90
N GLY A 8 49.80 14.24 8.29
CA GLY A 8 49.78 13.10 7.41
C GLY A 8 48.32 12.78 6.95
N VAL A 9 48.11 12.79 5.65
CA VAL A 9 46.87 12.32 5.03
C VAL A 9 46.97 10.80 4.88
N GLU A 10 46.16 10.06 5.63
CA GLU A 10 46.02 8.60 5.45
C GLU A 10 45.43 8.28 4.06
N PRO A 11 45.91 7.25 3.38
CA PRO A 11 45.36 6.87 2.08
C PRO A 11 43.94 6.31 2.20
N ALA A 12 43.04 6.80 1.37
CA ALA A 12 41.64 6.38 1.25
C ALA A 12 41.56 4.85 1.07
N VAL A 13 40.77 4.21 1.95
CA VAL A 13 40.43 2.80 1.87
C VAL A 13 39.67 2.56 0.56
N ALA A 14 40.30 1.82 -0.35
CA ALA A 14 39.65 1.43 -1.61
C ALA A 14 38.56 0.40 -1.33
N TRP A 15 37.30 0.78 -1.55
CA TRP A 15 36.17 -0.13 -1.52
C TRP A 15 36.29 -1.18 -2.63
N PRO A 16 36.01 -2.47 -2.37
CA PRO A 16 36.05 -3.50 -3.39
C PRO A 16 35.00 -3.15 -4.49
N ARG A 17 35.41 -3.16 -5.73
CA ARG A 17 34.53 -2.98 -6.89
C ARG A 17 33.44 -4.05 -6.83
N ARG A 18 32.17 -3.61 -6.71
CA ARG A 18 31.00 -4.48 -6.75
C ARG A 18 31.06 -5.32 -8.03
N SER A 19 31.01 -6.63 -7.86
CA SER A 19 30.79 -7.58 -8.95
C SER A 19 29.49 -7.18 -9.67
N ARG A 20 29.52 -7.13 -11.01
CA ARG A 20 28.34 -6.96 -11.84
C ARG A 20 27.34 -8.02 -11.44
N ALA A 21 26.16 -7.61 -10.95
CA ALA A 21 25.04 -8.52 -10.73
C ALA A 21 24.82 -9.27 -12.06
N ALA A 22 24.80 -10.60 -11.99
CA ALA A 22 24.49 -11.43 -13.12
C ALA A 22 23.07 -11.10 -13.59
N VAL A 23 22.92 -10.49 -14.74
CA VAL A 23 21.65 -10.40 -15.44
C VAL A 23 21.37 -11.83 -15.91
N PHE A 24 20.58 -12.58 -15.15
CA PHE A 24 20.09 -13.87 -15.61
C PHE A 24 19.22 -13.61 -16.84
N PRO A 25 19.53 -14.23 -18.00
CA PRO A 25 18.65 -14.14 -19.15
C PRO A 25 17.31 -14.74 -18.75
N ARG A 26 16.20 -14.00 -18.97
CA ARG A 26 14.84 -14.52 -18.80
C ARG A 26 14.74 -15.81 -19.62
N GLN A 27 14.52 -16.93 -18.96
CA GLN A 27 14.20 -18.18 -19.66
C GLN A 27 12.84 -17.96 -20.33
N SER A 28 12.82 -18.01 -21.65
CA SER A 28 11.62 -17.95 -22.45
C SER A 28 10.73 -19.14 -22.05
N GLY A 29 9.51 -18.86 -21.54
CA GLY A 29 8.54 -19.88 -21.17
C GLY A 29 8.50 -20.25 -19.68
N SER A 30 9.03 -19.43 -18.75
CA SER A 30 8.85 -19.66 -17.32
C SER A 30 7.49 -19.11 -16.84
N MET A 31 6.79 -19.87 -15.99
CA MET A 31 5.56 -19.42 -15.34
C MET A 31 5.78 -18.11 -14.57
N LEU A 32 4.75 -17.31 -14.45
CA LEU A 32 4.79 -16.14 -13.60
C LEU A 32 4.67 -16.58 -12.13
N ALA A 33 5.77 -16.44 -11.38
CA ALA A 33 5.93 -16.97 -10.04
C ALA A 33 5.44 -16.02 -8.95
N GLN A 34 5.00 -16.59 -7.83
CA GLN A 34 4.73 -15.85 -6.60
C GLN A 34 6.01 -15.23 -6.03
N ARG A 35 5.85 -14.25 -5.14
CA ARG A 35 6.95 -13.50 -4.52
C ARG A 35 6.79 -13.43 -3.01
N THR A 36 7.92 -13.52 -2.32
CA THR A 36 8.06 -13.25 -0.90
C THR A 36 9.35 -12.47 -0.62
N LEU A 37 9.67 -12.21 0.64
CA LEU A 37 10.94 -11.61 1.04
C LEU A 37 12.05 -12.65 1.09
N THR A 38 13.30 -12.24 0.83
CA THR A 38 14.48 -13.07 1.01
C THR A 38 14.88 -13.16 2.49
N SER A 39 14.69 -12.08 3.23
CA SER A 39 15.02 -12.01 4.66
C SER A 39 13.99 -11.18 5.42
N MET A 40 14.03 -11.23 6.75
CA MET A 40 13.18 -10.38 7.57
C MET A 40 13.70 -8.94 7.63
N THR A 41 12.79 -8.00 7.81
CA THR A 41 13.10 -6.59 8.13
C THR A 41 12.16 -6.09 9.22
N ARG A 42 12.53 -4.99 9.87
CA ARG A 42 11.82 -4.47 11.05
C ARG A 42 11.73 -2.96 11.02
N ALA A 43 10.61 -2.44 11.49
CA ALA A 43 10.42 -1.03 11.74
C ALA A 43 9.76 -0.81 13.10
N VAL A 44 10.01 0.36 13.67
CA VAL A 44 9.36 0.85 14.89
C VAL A 44 8.76 2.22 14.57
N GLY A 45 7.54 2.44 14.96
CA GLY A 45 6.84 3.70 14.76
C GLY A 45 5.67 3.85 15.72
N VAL A 46 4.73 4.68 15.35
CA VAL A 46 3.47 4.89 16.07
C VAL A 46 2.29 4.65 15.15
N GLY A 47 1.18 4.15 15.68
CA GLY A 47 -0.10 4.11 14.97
C GLY A 47 -0.65 5.53 14.79
N VAL A 48 -1.18 5.87 13.62
CA VAL A 48 -1.68 7.23 13.35
C VAL A 48 -2.92 7.55 14.18
N HIS A 49 -3.80 6.58 14.42
CA HIS A 49 -5.02 6.78 15.18
C HIS A 49 -4.82 6.54 16.67
N GLY A 50 -4.25 5.40 17.06
CA GLY A 50 -4.05 5.03 18.45
C GLY A 50 -2.90 5.80 19.13
N GLY A 51 -1.92 6.27 18.39
CA GLY A 51 -0.72 6.94 18.93
C GLY A 51 0.21 6.03 19.71
N GLU A 52 -0.08 4.73 19.76
CA GLU A 52 0.73 3.75 20.49
C GLU A 52 2.00 3.41 19.70
N ARG A 53 3.08 3.18 20.45
CA ARG A 53 4.32 2.67 19.86
C ARG A 53 4.12 1.24 19.40
N VAL A 54 4.44 0.98 18.15
CA VAL A 54 4.33 -0.33 17.53
C VAL A 54 5.65 -0.74 16.91
N GLU A 55 6.00 -2.00 17.11
CA GLU A 55 7.08 -2.68 16.43
C GLU A 55 6.46 -3.64 15.41
N MET A 56 6.90 -3.52 14.16
CA MET A 56 6.46 -4.35 13.05
C MET A 56 7.64 -5.11 12.47
N THR A 57 7.51 -6.43 12.34
CA THR A 57 8.51 -7.29 11.68
C THR A 57 7.88 -7.93 10.46
N LEU A 58 8.45 -7.66 9.28
CA LEU A 58 8.07 -8.26 8.00
C LEU A 58 8.94 -9.50 7.77
N ARG A 59 8.31 -10.66 7.51
CA ARG A 59 9.01 -11.94 7.32
C ARG A 59 8.61 -12.62 6.02
N PRO A 60 9.53 -13.39 5.41
CA PRO A 60 9.16 -14.33 4.35
C PRO A 60 8.01 -15.24 4.79
N ALA A 61 7.18 -15.62 3.82
CA ALA A 61 6.13 -16.61 4.04
C ALA A 61 6.14 -17.67 2.93
N ALA A 62 5.65 -18.86 3.21
CA ALA A 62 5.57 -19.96 2.25
C ALA A 62 4.64 -19.58 1.06
N PRO A 63 4.78 -20.24 -0.10
CA PRO A 63 3.84 -20.10 -1.19
C PRO A 63 2.39 -20.28 -0.73
N ASP A 64 1.47 -19.56 -1.35
CA ASP A 64 0.03 -19.60 -1.09
C ASP A 64 -0.42 -19.13 0.31
N THR A 65 0.49 -18.64 1.14
CA THR A 65 0.15 -18.06 2.45
C THR A 65 -0.70 -16.80 2.32
N GLY A 66 -0.44 -15.97 1.30
CA GLY A 66 -0.98 -14.62 1.24
C GLY A 66 -0.29 -13.69 2.26
N ILE A 67 -0.94 -12.58 2.58
CA ILE A 67 -0.46 -11.64 3.60
C ILE A 67 -1.19 -11.95 4.90
N VAL A 68 -0.42 -12.23 5.97
CA VAL A 68 -0.96 -12.60 7.28
C VAL A 68 -0.36 -11.71 8.35
N PHE A 69 -1.21 -10.99 9.07
CA PHE A 69 -0.83 -10.24 10.26
C PHE A 69 -0.88 -11.14 11.49
N ARG A 70 0.13 -10.99 12.37
CA ARG A 70 0.17 -11.68 13.66
C ARG A 70 0.29 -10.67 14.79
N ARG A 71 -0.73 -10.61 15.65
CA ARG A 71 -0.71 -9.85 16.91
C ARG A 71 0.12 -10.61 17.95
N THR A 72 1.34 -10.13 18.17
CA THR A 72 2.32 -10.78 19.07
C THR A 72 2.29 -10.23 20.49
N ASP A 73 1.60 -9.14 20.73
CA ASP A 73 1.39 -8.49 22.01
C ASP A 73 0.31 -9.16 22.87
N LEU A 74 -0.51 -10.02 22.28
CA LEU A 74 -1.57 -10.71 22.98
C LEU A 74 -1.03 -11.91 23.76
N PRO A 75 -1.68 -12.30 24.89
CA PRO A 75 -1.26 -13.49 25.69
C PRO A 75 -1.12 -14.77 24.85
N GLN A 76 -1.99 -14.91 23.84
CA GLN A 76 -1.87 -15.90 22.77
C GLN A 76 -1.85 -15.14 21.45
N PRO A 77 -0.78 -15.27 20.65
CA PRO A 77 -0.68 -14.64 19.35
C PRO A 77 -1.85 -15.03 18.43
N VAL A 78 -2.41 -14.05 17.73
CA VAL A 78 -3.54 -14.24 16.81
C VAL A 78 -3.11 -13.92 15.40
N ASP A 79 -3.31 -14.85 14.49
CA ASP A 79 -3.10 -14.66 13.05
C ASP A 79 -4.40 -14.12 12.41
N ILE A 80 -4.27 -13.11 11.56
CA ILE A 80 -5.36 -12.48 10.82
C ILE A 80 -4.95 -12.45 9.34
N GLU A 81 -5.62 -13.26 8.52
CA GLU A 81 -5.37 -13.28 7.09
C GLU A 81 -6.00 -12.06 6.41
N VAL A 82 -5.25 -11.47 5.47
CA VAL A 82 -5.78 -10.42 4.61
C VAL A 82 -6.72 -11.05 3.58
N GLN A 83 -8.01 -10.80 3.74
CA GLN A 83 -9.06 -11.27 2.84
C GLN A 83 -10.31 -10.37 2.92
N PRO A 84 -11.19 -10.35 1.90
CA PRO A 84 -12.30 -9.40 1.82
C PRO A 84 -13.26 -9.45 3.01
N PHE A 85 -13.47 -10.64 3.58
CA PHE A 85 -14.39 -10.83 4.70
C PHE A 85 -13.73 -10.59 6.06
N ALA A 86 -12.42 -10.43 6.13
CA ALA A 86 -11.71 -10.04 7.35
C ALA A 86 -11.84 -8.54 7.68
N VAL A 87 -12.27 -7.71 6.71
CA VAL A 87 -12.47 -6.27 6.97
C VAL A 87 -13.63 -6.07 7.93
N SER A 88 -13.31 -5.53 9.12
CA SER A 88 -14.25 -5.31 10.23
C SER A 88 -14.63 -3.84 10.44
N ASP A 89 -13.77 -2.90 10.04
CA ASP A 89 -14.03 -1.46 10.08
C ASP A 89 -13.35 -0.75 8.91
N THR A 90 -13.97 0.34 8.43
CA THR A 90 -13.48 1.18 7.33
C THR A 90 -13.55 2.67 7.66
N ARG A 91 -13.73 3.02 8.93
CA ARG A 91 -13.74 4.40 9.40
C ARG A 91 -12.30 4.91 9.51
N MET A 92 -11.97 5.87 8.69
CA MET A 92 -10.64 6.54 8.60
C MET A 92 -9.49 5.66 8.09
N ALA A 93 -9.58 4.32 8.18
CA ALA A 93 -8.58 3.36 7.74
C ALA A 93 -9.23 2.00 7.48
N THR A 94 -8.55 1.12 6.76
CA THR A 94 -8.99 -0.27 6.61
C THR A 94 -8.47 -1.10 7.79
N THR A 95 -9.43 -1.68 8.53
CA THR A 95 -9.18 -2.52 9.70
C THR A 95 -9.62 -3.95 9.42
N ILE A 96 -8.80 -4.92 9.81
CA ILE A 96 -9.12 -6.35 9.70
C ILE A 96 -9.12 -7.02 11.07
N SER A 97 -9.91 -8.09 11.16
CA SER A 97 -9.99 -8.99 12.32
C SER A 97 -10.30 -10.42 11.86
N PRO A 98 -10.12 -11.42 12.70
CA PRO A 98 -10.57 -12.78 12.38
C PRO A 98 -12.05 -12.79 11.97
N ASP A 99 -12.31 -13.33 10.77
CA ASP A 99 -13.67 -13.46 10.19
C ASP A 99 -14.45 -12.13 10.10
N GLY A 100 -13.77 -10.98 10.17
CA GLY A 100 -14.41 -9.65 10.16
C GLY A 100 -15.19 -9.33 11.45
N ASN A 101 -14.93 -10.04 12.52
CA ASN A 101 -15.58 -9.80 13.82
C ASN A 101 -14.99 -8.55 14.49
N PRO A 102 -15.74 -7.45 14.66
CA PRO A 102 -15.24 -6.21 15.26
C PRO A 102 -14.88 -6.33 16.74
N ASP A 103 -15.37 -7.37 17.43
CA ASP A 103 -15.05 -7.62 18.84
C ASP A 103 -13.80 -8.48 19.04
N ALA A 104 -13.24 -9.03 17.95
CA ALA A 104 -12.01 -9.80 17.97
C ALA A 104 -10.77 -8.90 17.90
N PRO A 105 -9.56 -9.43 18.18
CA PRO A 105 -8.32 -8.69 17.97
C PRO A 105 -8.22 -8.11 16.55
N GLN A 106 -7.83 -6.85 16.43
CA GLN A 106 -7.82 -6.10 15.18
C GLN A 106 -6.41 -5.71 14.75
N VAL A 107 -6.25 -5.45 13.45
CA VAL A 107 -5.13 -4.68 12.90
C VAL A 107 -5.69 -3.59 11.99
N LYS A 108 -5.33 -2.34 12.32
CA LYS A 108 -5.80 -1.11 11.68
C LYS A 108 -4.77 -0.54 10.72
N THR A 109 -5.21 0.30 9.80
CA THR A 109 -4.34 1.11 8.89
C THR A 109 -3.42 0.23 8.05
N ILE A 110 -3.99 -0.83 7.46
CA ILE A 110 -3.22 -1.81 6.69
C ILE A 110 -2.95 -1.36 5.24
N GLU A 111 -3.70 -0.40 4.73
CA GLU A 111 -3.76 0.02 3.33
C GLU A 111 -2.40 0.48 2.77
N HIS A 112 -1.59 1.21 3.52
CA HIS A 112 -0.30 1.71 3.04
C HIS A 112 0.73 0.58 2.84
N LEU A 113 0.80 -0.37 3.79
CA LEU A 113 1.65 -1.56 3.65
C LEU A 113 1.15 -2.45 2.52
N LEU A 114 -0.17 -2.67 2.42
CA LEU A 114 -0.74 -3.47 1.33
C LEU A 114 -0.52 -2.83 -0.03
N SER A 115 -0.59 -1.51 -0.13
CA SER A 115 -0.26 -0.76 -1.34
C SER A 115 1.20 -0.99 -1.76
N ALA A 116 2.15 -0.96 -0.81
CA ALA A 116 3.54 -1.27 -1.08
C ALA A 116 3.74 -2.73 -1.55
N CYS A 117 3.05 -3.69 -0.92
CA CYS A 117 3.07 -5.09 -1.33
C CYS A 117 2.56 -5.27 -2.76
N ALA A 118 1.42 -4.64 -3.09
CA ALA A 118 0.85 -4.65 -4.45
C ALA A 118 1.82 -4.04 -5.46
N GLY A 119 2.39 -2.86 -5.15
CA GLY A 119 3.33 -2.14 -6.02
C GLY A 119 4.65 -2.87 -6.28
N LEU A 120 5.04 -3.79 -5.38
CA LEU A 120 6.23 -4.65 -5.51
C LEU A 120 5.88 -6.09 -5.95
N GLY A 121 4.59 -6.39 -6.11
CA GLY A 121 4.11 -7.71 -6.51
C GLY A 121 4.38 -8.81 -5.50
N ILE A 122 4.40 -8.49 -4.19
CA ILE A 122 4.57 -9.46 -3.11
C ILE A 122 3.25 -10.19 -2.88
N ASP A 123 3.30 -11.51 -2.91
CA ASP A 123 2.13 -12.39 -2.72
C ASP A 123 2.05 -12.92 -1.30
N ASN A 124 3.20 -13.25 -0.71
CA ASN A 124 3.27 -13.98 0.56
C ASN A 124 4.14 -13.23 1.56
N LEU A 125 3.55 -12.83 2.68
CA LEU A 125 4.21 -12.05 3.72
C LEU A 125 3.60 -12.35 5.09
N ARG A 126 4.44 -12.58 6.10
CA ARG A 126 4.02 -12.54 7.50
C ARG A 126 4.40 -11.20 8.11
N VAL A 127 3.45 -10.56 8.78
CA VAL A 127 3.61 -9.28 9.46
C VAL A 127 3.37 -9.48 10.95
N ASP A 128 4.45 -9.61 11.74
CA ASP A 128 4.33 -9.63 13.19
C ASP A 128 4.23 -8.20 13.71
N ILE A 129 3.26 -7.92 14.58
CA ILE A 129 2.94 -6.57 15.08
C ILE A 129 2.65 -6.62 16.58
N THR A 130 3.17 -5.61 17.32
CA THR A 130 3.07 -5.51 18.79
C THR A 130 1.99 -4.56 19.29
N ALA A 131 1.08 -4.12 18.43
CA ALA A 131 -0.07 -3.28 18.75
C ALA A 131 -1.18 -3.53 17.72
N ASP A 132 -2.33 -2.87 17.86
CA ASP A 132 -3.50 -3.05 17.01
C ASP A 132 -3.50 -2.17 15.74
N GLU A 133 -2.39 -1.49 15.45
CA GLU A 133 -2.29 -0.60 14.30
C GLU A 133 -0.92 -0.69 13.62
N VAL A 134 -0.90 -0.71 12.27
CA VAL A 134 0.33 -0.63 11.49
C VAL A 134 1.00 0.74 11.71
N PRO A 135 2.34 0.81 11.91
CA PRO A 135 3.00 2.11 12.11
C PRO A 135 2.83 2.98 10.87
N ILE A 136 2.47 4.24 11.08
CA ILE A 136 2.20 5.18 9.98
C ILE A 136 3.48 5.59 9.23
N LEU A 137 4.64 5.49 9.88
CA LEU A 137 5.95 5.89 9.38
C LEU A 137 5.93 7.35 8.89
N ASP A 138 6.15 7.59 7.60
CA ASP A 138 6.12 8.93 7.00
C ASP A 138 4.75 9.32 6.40
N GLY A 139 3.72 8.51 6.63
CA GLY A 139 2.37 8.71 6.12
C GLY A 139 2.15 8.27 4.67
N SER A 140 3.14 7.67 4.04
CA SER A 140 3.09 7.17 2.67
C SER A 140 3.42 5.67 2.59
N ALA A 141 3.38 5.07 1.41
CA ALA A 141 3.85 3.71 1.18
C ALA A 141 5.37 3.62 0.94
N ALA A 142 6.07 4.76 0.77
CA ALA A 142 7.48 4.76 0.38
C ALA A 142 8.41 4.12 1.42
N ALA A 143 8.14 4.34 2.71
CA ALA A 143 8.92 3.73 3.79
C ALA A 143 8.75 2.20 3.80
N PHE A 144 7.54 1.70 3.53
CA PHE A 144 7.28 0.25 3.40
C PHE A 144 7.97 -0.32 2.15
N VAL A 145 7.92 0.37 1.01
CA VAL A 145 8.66 -0.01 -0.20
C VAL A 145 10.15 -0.15 0.10
N PHE A 146 10.74 0.81 0.81
CA PHE A 146 12.14 0.75 1.22
C PHE A 146 12.44 -0.46 2.10
N LEU A 147 11.62 -0.74 3.11
CA LEU A 147 11.77 -1.89 4.00
C LEU A 147 11.70 -3.21 3.23
N LEU A 148 10.69 -3.39 2.39
CA LEU A 148 10.47 -4.60 1.60
C LEU A 148 11.62 -4.82 0.60
N GLN A 149 12.09 -3.78 -0.08
CA GLN A 149 13.22 -3.88 -1.00
C GLN A 149 14.55 -4.14 -0.26
N SER A 150 14.76 -3.55 0.91
CA SER A 150 15.95 -3.79 1.73
C SER A 150 16.05 -5.22 2.23
N ALA A 151 14.91 -5.87 2.50
CA ALA A 151 14.83 -7.28 2.86
C ALA A 151 15.15 -8.22 1.69
N GLY A 152 15.12 -7.70 0.45
CA GLY A 152 15.20 -8.48 -0.78
C GLY A 152 13.86 -9.16 -1.10
N ILE A 153 13.62 -9.38 -2.39
CA ILE A 153 12.42 -10.05 -2.90
C ILE A 153 12.86 -11.24 -3.73
N GLU A 154 12.30 -12.41 -3.47
CA GLU A 154 12.61 -13.64 -4.20
C GLU A 154 11.37 -14.24 -4.86
N LEU A 155 11.60 -14.97 -5.96
CA LEU A 155 10.58 -15.75 -6.63
C LEU A 155 10.42 -17.10 -5.94
N GLN A 156 9.18 -17.57 -5.83
CA GLN A 156 8.82 -18.85 -5.23
C GLN A 156 8.42 -19.85 -6.32
N ASP A 157 8.63 -21.13 -6.07
CA ASP A 157 8.22 -22.19 -6.99
C ASP A 157 6.71 -22.49 -6.85
N ALA A 158 5.91 -21.47 -7.20
CA ALA A 158 4.45 -21.55 -7.21
C ALA A 158 3.89 -20.51 -8.21
N PRO A 159 2.82 -20.86 -8.96
CA PRO A 159 2.23 -19.93 -9.92
C PRO A 159 1.55 -18.75 -9.22
N LYS A 160 1.84 -17.55 -9.71
CA LYS A 160 1.16 -16.33 -9.26
C LYS A 160 -0.29 -16.35 -9.76
N ARG A 161 -1.22 -16.14 -8.84
CA ARG A 161 -2.65 -16.07 -9.12
C ARG A 161 -3.11 -14.64 -9.27
N PHE A 162 -4.03 -14.41 -10.19
CA PHE A 162 -4.66 -13.12 -10.43
C PHE A 162 -6.17 -13.25 -10.38
N MET A 163 -6.83 -12.21 -9.93
CA MET A 163 -8.28 -12.08 -10.01
C MET A 163 -8.63 -11.24 -11.23
N ARG A 164 -9.14 -11.87 -12.28
CA ARG A 164 -9.60 -11.18 -13.50
C ARG A 164 -11.06 -10.82 -13.36
N ILE A 165 -11.39 -9.56 -13.58
CA ILE A 165 -12.77 -9.07 -13.61
C ILE A 165 -13.35 -9.34 -15.00
N LEU A 166 -14.55 -9.96 -15.04
CA LEU A 166 -15.19 -10.42 -16.27
C LEU A 166 -16.34 -9.52 -16.74
N LYS A 167 -16.93 -8.73 -15.83
CA LYS A 167 -18.00 -7.78 -16.13
C LYS A 167 -17.94 -6.57 -15.19
N PRO A 168 -18.51 -5.42 -15.60
CA PRO A 168 -18.53 -4.24 -14.74
C PRO A 168 -19.33 -4.51 -13.46
N ILE A 169 -18.75 -4.13 -12.32
CA ILE A 169 -19.39 -4.07 -11.00
C ILE A 169 -19.20 -2.65 -10.46
N GLU A 170 -20.28 -2.02 -10.05
CA GLU A 170 -20.27 -0.67 -9.53
C GLU A 170 -21.09 -0.59 -8.25
N VAL A 171 -20.61 0.24 -7.31
CA VAL A 171 -21.34 0.63 -6.10
C VAL A 171 -21.44 2.14 -6.03
N ARG A 172 -22.60 2.64 -5.58
CA ARG A 172 -22.88 4.07 -5.45
C ARG A 172 -23.46 4.37 -4.07
N GLU A 173 -23.19 5.56 -3.59
CA GLU A 173 -23.77 6.13 -2.37
C GLU A 173 -24.08 7.62 -2.59
N GLY A 174 -25.18 8.08 -1.98
CA GLY A 174 -25.62 9.48 -2.10
C GLY A 174 -26.21 9.82 -3.47
N GLU A 175 -26.64 11.05 -3.61
CA GLU A 175 -27.22 11.63 -4.83
C GLU A 175 -26.76 13.08 -4.99
N GLY A 176 -26.80 13.61 -6.23
CA GLY A 176 -26.39 14.98 -6.51
C GLY A 176 -24.98 15.28 -6.04
N ALA A 177 -24.80 16.33 -5.25
CA ALA A 177 -23.49 16.75 -4.72
C ALA A 177 -22.87 15.75 -3.72
N SER A 178 -23.69 14.88 -3.10
CA SER A 178 -23.21 13.81 -2.18
C SER A 178 -22.86 12.52 -2.90
N LEU A 179 -23.06 12.42 -4.21
CA LEU A 179 -22.77 11.22 -4.98
C LEU A 179 -21.30 10.80 -4.83
N LYS A 180 -21.11 9.51 -4.53
CA LYS A 180 -19.83 8.82 -4.53
C LYS A 180 -20.02 7.49 -5.24
N TRP A 181 -18.99 7.04 -5.93
CA TRP A 181 -19.04 5.73 -6.58
C TRP A 181 -17.66 5.12 -6.73
N ALA A 182 -17.63 3.78 -6.83
CA ALA A 182 -16.45 3.01 -7.18
C ALA A 182 -16.86 1.86 -8.10
N ARG A 183 -16.02 1.52 -9.08
CA ARG A 183 -16.29 0.57 -10.13
C ARG A 183 -15.06 -0.24 -10.50
N LEU A 184 -15.25 -1.53 -10.77
CA LEU A 184 -14.30 -2.41 -11.43
C LEU A 184 -14.86 -2.85 -12.77
N GLU A 185 -14.01 -2.86 -13.80
CA GLU A 185 -14.37 -3.26 -15.18
C GLU A 185 -13.30 -4.18 -15.76
N PRO A 186 -13.66 -5.03 -16.75
CA PRO A 186 -12.69 -5.81 -17.51
C PRO A 186 -11.63 -4.89 -18.16
N PHE A 187 -10.37 -5.26 -17.98
CA PHE A 187 -9.23 -4.56 -18.58
C PHE A 187 -8.02 -5.51 -18.59
N GLU A 188 -7.25 -5.53 -19.68
CA GLU A 188 -6.03 -6.34 -19.81
C GLU A 188 -4.84 -5.61 -19.16
N GLY A 189 -4.78 -5.64 -17.81
CA GLY A 189 -3.80 -4.96 -16.98
C GLY A 189 -4.39 -4.57 -15.64
N TYR A 190 -3.73 -3.66 -14.91
CA TYR A 190 -4.30 -3.03 -13.73
C TYR A 190 -4.14 -1.52 -13.82
N LYS A 191 -5.25 -0.83 -13.97
CA LYS A 191 -5.33 0.62 -14.14
C LYS A 191 -6.29 1.22 -13.13
N LEU A 192 -5.90 2.34 -12.53
CA LEU A 192 -6.73 3.07 -11.57
C LEU A 192 -6.98 4.49 -12.07
N SER A 193 -8.23 4.93 -11.99
CA SER A 193 -8.65 6.31 -12.23
C SER A 193 -9.39 6.80 -11.00
N PHE A 194 -8.90 7.85 -10.37
CA PHE A 194 -9.51 8.40 -9.16
C PHE A 194 -9.77 9.89 -9.34
N GLU A 195 -10.94 10.32 -8.92
CA GLU A 195 -11.33 11.73 -8.87
C GLU A 195 -11.80 12.08 -7.46
N ILE A 196 -11.22 13.16 -6.91
CA ILE A 196 -11.59 13.73 -5.62
C ILE A 196 -12.31 15.04 -5.84
N GLU A 197 -13.10 15.46 -4.86
CA GLU A 197 -13.72 16.78 -4.82
C GLU A 197 -13.76 17.22 -3.36
N PHE A 198 -12.92 18.20 -3.04
CA PHE A 198 -12.89 18.82 -1.73
C PHE A 198 -13.16 20.32 -1.91
N ASP A 199 -14.18 20.83 -1.22
CA ASP A 199 -14.45 22.26 -1.13
C ASP A 199 -13.50 22.90 -0.11
N HIS A 200 -12.20 22.94 -0.49
CA HIS A 200 -11.14 23.49 0.34
C HIS A 200 -10.06 24.16 -0.52
N PRO A 201 -9.70 25.46 -0.26
CA PRO A 201 -8.79 26.22 -1.12
C PRO A 201 -7.45 25.52 -1.39
N ALA A 202 -6.83 24.94 -0.37
CA ALA A 202 -5.53 24.27 -0.51
C ALA A 202 -5.61 22.96 -1.31
N VAL A 203 -6.78 22.33 -1.40
CA VAL A 203 -6.96 21.06 -2.12
C VAL A 203 -7.50 21.31 -3.52
N SER A 204 -8.49 22.20 -3.67
CA SER A 204 -9.13 22.49 -4.95
C SER A 204 -8.18 23.11 -5.99
N GLN A 205 -7.06 23.72 -5.54
CA GLN A 205 -6.01 24.26 -6.42
C GLN A 205 -5.04 23.17 -6.92
N THR A 206 -5.12 21.96 -6.40
CA THR A 206 -4.27 20.81 -6.82
C THR A 206 -4.99 19.98 -7.86
N GLY A 207 -4.27 19.01 -8.48
CA GLY A 207 -4.91 18.06 -9.38
C GLY A 207 -5.95 17.22 -8.65
N GLN A 208 -7.21 17.26 -9.13
CA GLN A 208 -8.34 16.55 -8.52
C GLN A 208 -8.58 15.17 -9.14
N ARG A 209 -7.93 14.87 -10.26
CA ARG A 209 -8.06 13.60 -10.98
C ARG A 209 -6.69 13.09 -11.39
N PHE A 210 -6.46 11.80 -11.18
CA PHE A 210 -5.26 11.13 -11.63
C PHE A 210 -5.60 9.74 -12.18
N VAL A 211 -4.85 9.33 -13.21
CA VAL A 211 -4.94 8.00 -13.79
C VAL A 211 -3.56 7.34 -13.67
N PHE A 212 -3.51 6.19 -13.03
CA PHE A 212 -2.31 5.41 -12.84
C PHE A 212 -2.45 4.04 -13.50
N ASP A 213 -1.47 3.67 -14.32
CA ASP A 213 -1.38 2.34 -14.92
C ASP A 213 -0.19 1.60 -14.32
N MET A 214 -0.45 0.46 -13.67
CA MET A 214 0.60 -0.38 -13.10
C MET A 214 1.63 -0.83 -14.15
N ALA A 215 1.22 -0.92 -15.43
CA ALA A 215 2.12 -1.24 -16.52
C ALA A 215 3.22 -0.19 -16.76
N SER A 216 3.05 1.04 -16.27
CA SER A 216 4.08 2.08 -16.33
C SER A 216 5.35 1.71 -15.56
N GLY A 217 5.25 0.83 -14.56
CA GLY A 217 6.35 0.48 -13.65
C GLY A 217 6.75 1.62 -12.69
N HIS A 218 6.03 2.75 -12.69
CA HIS A 218 6.40 3.96 -11.96
C HIS A 218 5.78 4.09 -10.57
N TYR A 219 5.16 3.01 -10.02
CA TYR A 219 4.51 3.04 -8.71
C TYR A 219 5.36 3.72 -7.62
N LYS A 220 6.63 3.40 -7.53
CA LYS A 220 7.54 3.97 -6.52
C LYS A 220 7.72 5.49 -6.64
N HIS A 221 7.68 6.01 -7.85
CA HIS A 221 7.94 7.42 -8.13
C HIS A 221 6.68 8.25 -8.18
N GLU A 222 5.58 7.70 -8.67
CA GLU A 222 4.35 8.45 -8.91
C GLU A 222 3.33 8.32 -7.78
N ILE A 223 3.28 7.17 -7.09
CA ILE A 223 2.23 6.87 -6.10
C ILE A 223 2.79 6.68 -4.70
N ALA A 224 3.81 5.83 -4.53
CA ALA A 224 4.22 5.35 -3.20
C ALA A 224 4.60 6.46 -2.21
N ARG A 225 5.03 7.64 -2.67
CA ARG A 225 5.46 8.76 -1.84
C ARG A 225 4.32 9.72 -1.44
N ALA A 226 3.10 9.53 -1.95
CA ALA A 226 1.96 10.37 -1.61
C ALA A 226 1.54 10.13 -0.14
N ARG A 227 1.53 11.20 0.65
CA ARG A 227 1.22 11.14 2.09
C ARG A 227 -0.27 11.22 2.35
N THR A 228 -0.70 10.57 3.44
CA THR A 228 -2.02 10.81 4.03
C THR A 228 -2.17 12.27 4.45
N PHE A 229 -3.40 12.71 4.60
CA PHE A 229 -3.70 14.11 4.90
C PHE A 229 -4.88 14.25 5.86
N GLY A 230 -4.90 15.37 6.57
CA GLY A 230 -6.00 15.72 7.47
C GLY A 230 -6.16 17.23 7.59
N PHE A 231 -7.38 17.64 7.97
CA PHE A 231 -7.72 19.04 8.18
C PHE A 231 -7.58 19.39 9.66
N SER A 232 -6.89 20.50 9.97
CA SER A 232 -6.65 20.93 11.36
C SER A 232 -7.94 21.18 12.12
N LYS A 233 -9.01 21.65 11.44
CA LYS A 233 -10.34 21.84 12.03
C LYS A 233 -10.97 20.55 12.57
N ASP A 234 -10.60 19.39 12.03
CA ASP A 234 -11.14 18.09 12.42
C ASP A 234 -10.32 17.42 13.52
N VAL A 235 -9.10 17.93 13.81
CA VAL A 235 -8.14 17.31 14.74
C VAL A 235 -8.72 17.17 16.15
N ASP A 236 -9.33 18.22 16.68
CA ASP A 236 -9.89 18.17 18.04
C ASP A 236 -11.07 17.19 18.14
N MET A 237 -11.92 17.16 17.11
CA MET A 237 -13.02 16.19 17.05
C MET A 237 -12.51 14.76 16.91
N MET A 238 -11.47 14.53 16.12
CA MET A 238 -10.83 13.23 15.96
C MET A 238 -10.20 12.76 17.28
N ARG A 239 -9.44 13.63 17.94
CA ARG A 239 -8.80 13.34 19.23
C ARG A 239 -9.82 13.04 20.33
N ALA A 240 -10.93 13.77 20.38
CA ALA A 240 -12.03 13.50 21.30
C ALA A 240 -12.65 12.10 21.10
N ARG A 241 -12.48 11.51 19.91
CA ARG A 241 -12.93 10.14 19.56
C ARG A 241 -11.80 9.10 19.65
N GLY A 242 -10.62 9.47 20.17
CA GLY A 242 -9.47 8.58 20.25
C GLY A 242 -8.81 8.29 18.88
N LEU A 243 -8.97 9.20 17.91
CA LEU A 243 -8.40 9.07 16.56
C LEU A 243 -7.37 10.17 16.31
N GLY A 244 -6.40 9.89 15.43
CA GLY A 244 -5.37 10.86 15.05
C GLY A 244 -4.38 11.21 16.17
N LEU A 245 -4.27 10.37 17.22
CA LEU A 245 -3.43 10.64 18.39
C LEU A 245 -1.92 10.62 18.04
N GLY A 246 -1.52 9.82 17.06
CA GLY A 246 -0.15 9.74 16.56
C GLY A 246 0.11 10.60 15.31
N GLY A 247 -0.93 11.31 14.81
CA GLY A 247 -0.81 12.17 13.64
C GLY A 247 0.03 13.42 13.92
N SER A 248 0.94 13.75 13.00
CA SER A 248 1.83 14.91 13.05
C SER A 248 2.17 15.41 11.64
N MET A 249 2.82 16.56 11.54
CA MET A 249 3.33 17.07 10.26
C MET A 249 4.47 16.22 9.67
N ASP A 250 5.05 15.32 10.44
CA ASP A 250 6.07 14.39 9.94
C ASP A 250 5.47 13.19 9.20
N ASN A 251 4.22 12.84 9.50
CA ASN A 251 3.55 11.66 8.96
C ASN A 251 2.19 11.92 8.28
N ALA A 252 1.81 13.18 8.13
CA ALA A 252 0.61 13.57 7.39
C ALA A 252 0.77 14.97 6.78
N ILE A 253 0.06 15.22 5.69
CA ILE A 253 -0.18 16.58 5.21
C ILE A 253 -1.26 17.18 6.10
N VAL A 254 -0.92 18.24 6.83
CA VAL A 254 -1.87 18.98 7.66
C VAL A 254 -2.32 20.24 6.92
N VAL A 255 -3.62 20.38 6.77
CA VAL A 255 -4.24 21.49 6.03
C VAL A 255 -5.04 22.34 7.01
N ASP A 256 -4.76 23.66 7.08
CA ASP A 256 -5.59 24.62 7.81
C ASP A 256 -6.73 25.15 6.91
N ASP A 257 -7.43 26.18 7.31
CA ASP A 257 -8.57 26.70 6.54
C ASP A 257 -8.20 27.21 5.13
N SER A 258 -6.92 27.38 4.80
CA SER A 258 -6.47 28.02 3.55
C SER A 258 -5.28 27.36 2.87
N ARG A 259 -4.41 26.67 3.61
CA ARG A 259 -3.11 26.21 3.12
C ARG A 259 -2.63 24.90 3.76
N VAL A 260 -1.61 24.32 3.14
CA VAL A 260 -0.80 23.25 3.73
C VAL A 260 0.15 23.82 4.77
N LEU A 261 0.19 23.25 5.98
CA LEU A 261 1.01 23.68 7.10
C LEU A 261 2.42 23.09 7.11
N ASN A 262 2.64 21.97 6.43
CA ASN A 262 3.94 21.31 6.35
C ASN A 262 4.97 22.24 5.71
N SER A 263 6.10 22.50 6.37
CA SER A 263 7.13 23.44 5.91
C SER A 263 7.74 23.08 4.55
N GLY A 264 7.79 21.79 4.21
CA GLY A 264 8.25 21.30 2.90
C GLY A 264 7.17 21.29 1.81
N GLY A 265 5.94 21.74 2.11
CA GLY A 265 4.81 21.70 1.14
C GLY A 265 4.41 20.29 0.73
N LEU A 266 3.87 20.17 -0.48
CA LEU A 266 3.49 18.91 -1.11
C LEU A 266 4.69 18.25 -1.81
N ARG A 267 4.70 16.92 -1.85
CA ARG A 267 5.67 16.10 -2.62
C ARG A 267 5.34 16.03 -4.10
N TYR A 268 4.06 16.24 -4.44
CA TYR A 268 3.51 16.28 -5.81
C TYR A 268 2.44 17.38 -5.89
N ASP A 269 2.29 18.00 -7.03
CA ASP A 269 1.22 19.00 -7.27
C ASP A 269 -0.19 18.40 -7.14
N ASP A 270 -0.30 17.08 -7.23
CA ASP A 270 -1.52 16.28 -7.16
C ASP A 270 -1.45 15.21 -6.03
N GLU A 271 -0.73 15.52 -4.93
CA GLU A 271 -0.45 14.55 -3.86
C GLU A 271 -1.72 14.00 -3.20
N PHE A 272 -2.77 14.80 -3.04
CA PHE A 272 -4.03 14.37 -2.41
C PHE A 272 -4.71 13.25 -3.21
N VAL A 273 -4.89 13.41 -4.52
CA VAL A 273 -5.52 12.38 -5.35
C VAL A 273 -4.61 11.16 -5.54
N LYS A 274 -3.30 11.34 -5.58
CA LYS A 274 -2.34 10.24 -5.63
C LYS A 274 -2.37 9.41 -4.35
N HIS A 275 -2.55 10.06 -3.19
CA HIS A 275 -2.74 9.31 -1.94
C HIS A 275 -4.04 8.49 -1.97
N LYS A 276 -5.14 9.02 -2.52
CA LYS A 276 -6.37 8.23 -2.70
C LYS A 276 -6.20 7.03 -3.65
N ILE A 277 -5.32 7.13 -4.63
CA ILE A 277 -4.92 5.98 -5.46
C ILE A 277 -4.08 4.98 -4.66
N LEU A 278 -3.15 5.46 -3.84
CA LEU A 278 -2.35 4.62 -2.93
C LEU A 278 -3.27 3.80 -2.01
N ASP A 279 -4.23 4.46 -1.36
CA ASP A 279 -5.24 3.82 -0.51
C ASP A 279 -6.04 2.76 -1.30
N ALA A 280 -6.53 3.12 -2.50
CA ALA A 280 -7.31 2.22 -3.33
C ALA A 280 -6.52 0.98 -3.75
N ILE A 281 -5.23 1.11 -4.08
CA ILE A 281 -4.34 -0.03 -4.37
C ILE A 281 -4.26 -0.96 -3.16
N GLY A 282 -4.07 -0.41 -1.96
CA GLY A 282 -4.00 -1.18 -0.73
C GLY A 282 -5.33 -1.84 -0.36
N ASP A 283 -6.44 -1.11 -0.47
CA ASP A 283 -7.79 -1.63 -0.22
C ASP A 283 -8.15 -2.76 -1.20
N MET A 284 -7.79 -2.62 -2.49
CA MET A 284 -8.02 -3.67 -3.49
C MET A 284 -7.13 -4.89 -3.28
N GLN A 285 -5.94 -4.75 -2.66
CA GLN A 285 -5.06 -5.89 -2.32
C GLN A 285 -5.71 -6.85 -1.31
N VAL A 286 -6.72 -6.38 -0.57
CA VAL A 286 -7.55 -7.23 0.30
C VAL A 286 -8.26 -8.35 -0.47
N ALA A 287 -8.42 -8.23 -1.80
CA ALA A 287 -8.88 -9.33 -2.66
C ALA A 287 -7.97 -10.57 -2.65
N ARG A 288 -6.80 -10.51 -1.97
CA ARG A 288 -5.78 -11.56 -1.84
C ARG A 288 -4.92 -11.75 -3.10
N HIS A 289 -5.48 -11.54 -4.27
CA HIS A 289 -4.79 -11.70 -5.56
C HIS A 289 -4.74 -10.37 -6.30
N PRO A 290 -3.63 -10.05 -6.98
CA PRO A 290 -3.56 -8.87 -7.83
C PRO A 290 -4.70 -8.87 -8.86
N LEU A 291 -5.27 -7.70 -9.11
CA LEU A 291 -6.40 -7.55 -10.04
C LEU A 291 -5.91 -7.42 -11.49
N ILE A 292 -6.64 -8.07 -12.40
CA ILE A 292 -6.62 -7.77 -13.83
C ILE A 292 -7.95 -7.05 -14.10
N ALA A 293 -7.92 -5.71 -14.06
CA ALA A 293 -9.10 -4.85 -14.11
C ALA A 293 -8.76 -3.38 -14.30
N ALA A 294 -9.73 -2.58 -14.71
CA ALA A 294 -9.72 -1.12 -14.52
C ALA A 294 -10.57 -0.79 -13.29
N TYR A 295 -9.98 -0.07 -12.34
CA TYR A 295 -10.66 0.55 -11.20
C TYR A 295 -10.92 2.01 -11.50
N SER A 296 -12.12 2.49 -11.27
CA SER A 296 -12.49 3.90 -11.39
C SER A 296 -13.30 4.32 -10.18
N ALA A 297 -13.05 5.54 -9.67
CA ALA A 297 -13.76 6.03 -8.49
C ALA A 297 -13.92 7.56 -8.49
N PHE A 298 -15.01 8.00 -7.91
CA PHE A 298 -15.32 9.39 -7.61
C PHE A 298 -15.66 9.54 -6.13
N LYS A 299 -14.88 10.36 -5.41
CA LYS A 299 -15.06 10.63 -3.97
C LYS A 299 -15.07 9.35 -3.10
N SER A 300 -14.46 8.25 -3.55
CA SER A 300 -14.41 7.00 -2.82
C SER A 300 -13.49 7.07 -1.60
N GLY A 301 -13.60 6.07 -0.74
CA GLY A 301 -12.74 5.81 0.41
C GLY A 301 -12.89 4.35 0.84
N HIS A 302 -12.26 3.96 1.95
CA HIS A 302 -12.17 2.57 2.41
C HIS A 302 -13.52 1.86 2.48
N ALA A 303 -14.58 2.53 2.96
CA ALA A 303 -15.92 1.95 3.05
C ALA A 303 -16.47 1.55 1.68
N LEU A 304 -16.39 2.44 0.70
CA LEU A 304 -16.93 2.20 -0.63
C LEU A 304 -16.06 1.21 -1.42
N ASN A 305 -14.74 1.25 -1.23
CA ASN A 305 -13.80 0.29 -1.78
C ASN A 305 -14.09 -1.13 -1.27
N ASN A 306 -14.31 -1.29 0.05
CA ASN A 306 -14.68 -2.57 0.62
C ASN A 306 -16.06 -3.05 0.13
N LYS A 307 -17.04 -2.15 0.04
CA LYS A 307 -18.37 -2.45 -0.51
C LYS A 307 -18.29 -2.95 -1.96
N LEU A 308 -17.42 -2.36 -2.77
CA LEU A 308 -17.16 -2.79 -4.14
C LEU A 308 -16.59 -4.22 -4.18
N LEU A 309 -15.55 -4.51 -3.38
CA LEU A 309 -15.00 -5.87 -3.29
C LEU A 309 -16.04 -6.88 -2.82
N ARG A 310 -16.82 -6.56 -1.80
CA ARG A 310 -17.91 -7.45 -1.34
C ARG A 310 -18.94 -7.70 -2.44
N ALA A 311 -19.29 -6.68 -3.24
CA ALA A 311 -20.20 -6.87 -4.40
C ALA A 311 -19.59 -7.79 -5.46
N VAL A 312 -18.30 -7.68 -5.75
CA VAL A 312 -17.59 -8.59 -6.66
C VAL A 312 -17.64 -10.02 -6.13
N PHE A 313 -17.29 -10.24 -4.85
CA PHE A 313 -17.26 -11.58 -4.26
C PHE A 313 -18.64 -12.21 -4.09
N ALA A 314 -19.71 -11.41 -3.99
CA ALA A 314 -21.10 -11.89 -3.97
C ALA A 314 -21.57 -12.44 -5.32
N ASP A 315 -20.97 -11.98 -6.43
CA ASP A 315 -21.30 -12.42 -7.78
C ASP A 315 -20.16 -13.27 -8.38
N LYS A 316 -20.26 -14.58 -8.23
CA LYS A 316 -19.26 -15.54 -8.74
C LYS A 316 -19.03 -15.50 -10.25
N SER A 317 -19.94 -14.89 -11.02
CA SER A 317 -19.78 -14.70 -12.46
C SER A 317 -19.04 -13.41 -12.82
N ALA A 318 -18.71 -12.57 -11.82
CA ALA A 318 -18.03 -11.30 -12.02
C ALA A 318 -16.51 -11.43 -12.14
N TYR A 319 -15.94 -12.55 -11.72
CA TYR A 319 -14.50 -12.76 -11.73
C TYR A 319 -14.11 -14.21 -11.91
N GLU A 320 -12.86 -14.41 -12.27
CA GLU A 320 -12.19 -15.72 -12.27
C GLU A 320 -10.79 -15.59 -11.67
N ILE A 321 -10.23 -16.69 -11.16
CA ILE A 321 -8.84 -16.78 -10.74
C ILE A 321 -8.03 -17.43 -11.86
N VAL A 322 -7.00 -16.73 -12.32
CA VAL A 322 -6.14 -17.17 -13.44
C VAL A 322 -4.68 -17.21 -13.05
N THR A 323 -3.92 -18.06 -13.73
CA THR A 323 -2.46 -18.16 -13.68
C THR A 323 -1.89 -18.06 -15.10
N PHE A 324 -0.61 -17.77 -15.23
CA PHE A 324 0.08 -17.69 -16.51
C PHE A 324 1.27 -18.64 -16.50
N ASP A 325 1.20 -19.71 -17.28
CA ASP A 325 2.29 -20.69 -17.46
C ASP A 325 3.48 -20.10 -18.21
N ASP A 326 3.24 -19.03 -18.98
CA ASP A 326 4.27 -18.20 -19.62
C ASP A 326 4.07 -16.74 -19.21
N ALA A 327 5.06 -16.18 -18.55
CA ALA A 327 5.05 -14.78 -18.09
C ALA A 327 4.76 -13.76 -19.22
N ARG A 328 5.03 -14.11 -20.49
CA ARG A 328 4.74 -13.25 -21.64
C ARG A 328 3.24 -13.16 -21.97
N GLN A 329 2.43 -14.07 -21.45
CA GLN A 329 0.96 -14.09 -21.63
C GLN A 329 0.27 -13.22 -20.55
N ALA A 330 1.00 -12.86 -19.47
CA ALA A 330 0.47 -11.94 -18.48
C ALA A 330 0.35 -10.54 -19.05
N PRO A 331 -0.67 -9.78 -18.63
CA PRO A 331 -0.78 -8.38 -19.01
C PRO A 331 0.48 -7.57 -18.65
N ALA A 332 0.77 -6.53 -19.43
CA ALA A 332 1.89 -5.64 -19.16
C ALA A 332 1.85 -5.08 -17.74
N GLY A 333 3.02 -4.90 -17.11
CA GLY A 333 3.17 -4.44 -15.74
C GLY A 333 3.25 -5.57 -14.71
N PHE A 334 2.73 -6.77 -14.99
CA PHE A 334 2.85 -7.91 -14.08
C PHE A 334 4.08 -8.77 -14.35
N ALA A 335 4.50 -8.86 -15.61
CA ALA A 335 5.72 -9.58 -15.99
C ALA A 335 7.00 -8.82 -15.61
N ASP A 336 6.95 -7.48 -15.55
CA ASP A 336 8.08 -6.58 -15.40
C ASP A 336 8.32 -6.04 -13.98
N LEU A 337 7.59 -6.52 -12.99
CA LEU A 337 7.91 -6.27 -11.57
C LEU A 337 9.23 -6.96 -11.19
N ALA A 338 10.25 -6.83 -12.07
CA ALA A 338 11.60 -7.25 -11.75
C ALA A 338 12.09 -6.41 -10.56
N PRO A 339 12.85 -6.99 -9.62
CA PRO A 339 13.51 -6.22 -8.60
C PRO A 339 14.48 -5.25 -9.30
N ALA A 340 14.01 -4.02 -9.56
CA ALA A 340 14.89 -2.94 -10.01
C ALA A 340 15.62 -2.46 -8.76
N TRP A 341 16.88 -2.85 -8.67
CA TRP A 341 17.84 -2.38 -7.67
C TRP A 341 18.22 -0.91 -7.95
#